data_884a8278ec065442f60923bbc877a50b
#
_entry.id   884a8278ec065442f60923bbc877a50b
#
_cell.length_a   1.000
_cell.length_b   1.000
_cell.length_c   1.000
_cell.angle_alpha   90.00
_cell.angle_beta   90.00
_cell.angle_gamma   90.00
#
_symmetry.space_group_name_H-M   'P 1'
#
loop_
_entity.id
_entity.type
_entity.pdbx_description
1 polymer ?
#
loop_
_entity_poly.entity_id
_entity_poly.type
_entity_poly.pdbx_seq_one_letter_code
_entity_poly.pdbx_strand_id
1 'polypeptide(L)'
;ASTVMLAGIAALITGVAVTVLAVSLGSAAVFFAGSAMAGVGFGSGFQGGIRTVVPLAAAHQRAGLVSLLYVVSYLGLGVPAVLAGFGVVHGGGLIPTTRYYGAAVIALAALALFGLLKNRHGRAAEPAAAPAPAHTIDKSV
;
A
#
# COMPACT_ATOMS: atom_id res chain seq x y z
N ALA A 1 -5.71 -6.31 -10.88
CA ALA A 1 -5.65 -5.47 -9.66
C ALA A 1 -4.42 -5.77 -8.82
N SER A 2 -4.12 -7.03 -8.53
CA SER A 2 -3.00 -7.42 -7.66
C SER A 2 -1.62 -7.07 -8.23
N THR A 3 -1.42 -7.11 -9.54
CA THR A 3 -0.13 -6.78 -10.19
C THR A 3 0.18 -5.29 -10.08
N VAL A 4 -0.82 -4.44 -10.29
CA VAL A 4 -0.69 -2.97 -10.15
C VAL A 4 -0.37 -2.60 -8.70
N MET A 5 -1.00 -3.26 -7.75
CA MET A 5 -0.74 -3.05 -6.32
C MET A 5 0.70 -3.47 -5.94
N LEU A 6 1.18 -4.62 -6.44
CA LEU A 6 2.57 -5.06 -6.22
C LEU A 6 3.58 -4.08 -6.84
N ALA A 7 3.35 -3.68 -8.10
CA ALA A 7 4.20 -2.70 -8.77
C ALA A 7 4.21 -1.35 -8.02
N GLY A 8 3.05 -0.92 -7.51
CA GLY A 8 2.93 0.29 -6.70
C GLY A 8 3.73 0.24 -5.41
N ILE A 9 3.65 -0.86 -4.67
CA ILE A 9 4.42 -1.04 -3.43
C ILE A 9 5.93 -1.11 -3.73
N ALA A 10 6.34 -1.81 -4.78
CA ALA A 10 7.74 -1.87 -5.19
C ALA A 10 8.26 -0.48 -5.60
N ALA A 11 7.49 0.29 -6.37
CA ALA A 11 7.82 1.66 -6.74
C ALA A 11 7.91 2.59 -5.51
N LEU A 12 7.01 2.43 -4.53
CA LEU A 12 7.06 3.16 -3.27
C LEU A 12 8.36 2.87 -2.50
N ILE A 13 8.69 1.61 -2.30
CA ILE A 13 9.91 1.21 -1.58
C ILE A 13 11.14 1.79 -2.28
N THR A 14 11.24 1.62 -3.60
CA THR A 14 12.37 2.11 -4.39
C THR A 14 12.44 3.63 -4.36
N GLY A 15 11.32 4.32 -4.53
CA GLY A 15 11.25 5.78 -4.48
C GLY A 15 11.67 6.35 -3.13
N VAL A 16 11.22 5.76 -2.03
CA VAL A 16 11.64 6.16 -0.67
C VAL A 16 13.13 5.90 -0.45
N ALA A 17 13.65 4.75 -0.88
CA ALA A 17 15.08 4.44 -0.78
C ALA A 17 15.95 5.45 -1.55
N VAL A 18 15.55 5.80 -2.77
CA VAL A 18 16.21 6.83 -3.58
C VAL A 18 16.15 8.21 -2.91
N THR A 19 15.01 8.57 -2.32
CA THR A 19 14.83 9.84 -1.59
C THR A 19 15.76 9.92 -0.37
N VAL A 20 15.84 8.85 0.42
CA VAL A 20 16.74 8.78 1.59
C VAL A 20 18.20 8.87 1.16
N LEU A 21 18.58 8.21 0.07
CA LEU A 21 19.91 8.28 -0.50
C LEU A 21 20.22 9.69 -1.00
N ALA A 22 19.30 10.35 -1.67
CA ALA A 22 19.42 11.70 -2.18
C ALA A 22 19.73 12.73 -1.07
N VAL A 23 19.06 12.61 0.07
CA VAL A 23 19.33 13.45 1.25
C VAL A 23 20.74 13.23 1.78
N SER A 24 21.23 11.99 1.76
CA SER A 24 22.59 11.65 2.17
C SER A 24 23.66 12.16 1.20
N LEU A 25 23.33 12.24 -0.09
CA LEU A 25 24.22 12.75 -1.15
C LEU A 25 24.11 14.27 -1.35
N GLY A 26 23.14 14.93 -0.71
CA GLY A 26 22.89 16.36 -0.90
C GLY A 26 22.39 16.74 -2.31
N SER A 27 21.78 15.80 -3.05
CA SER A 27 21.33 16.01 -4.43
C SER A 27 19.84 16.28 -4.52
N ALA A 28 19.46 17.53 -4.80
CA ALA A 28 18.06 17.93 -4.99
C ALA A 28 17.41 17.22 -6.18
N ALA A 29 18.11 17.03 -7.30
CA ALA A 29 17.57 16.37 -8.48
C ALA A 29 17.17 14.91 -8.19
N VAL A 30 18.04 14.17 -7.50
CA VAL A 30 17.76 12.78 -7.09
C VAL A 30 16.62 12.73 -6.05
N PHE A 31 16.53 13.72 -5.17
CA PHE A 31 15.44 13.85 -4.21
C PHE A 31 14.08 14.00 -4.90
N PHE A 32 13.95 14.90 -5.87
CA PHE A 32 12.71 15.09 -6.62
C PHE A 32 12.33 13.85 -7.43
N ALA A 33 13.30 13.21 -8.08
CA ALA A 33 13.05 11.98 -8.83
C ALA A 33 12.56 10.83 -7.92
N GLY A 34 13.21 10.62 -6.77
CA GLY A 34 12.80 9.64 -5.77
C GLY A 34 11.40 9.92 -5.21
N SER A 35 11.13 11.19 -4.88
CA SER A 35 9.81 11.62 -4.35
C SER A 35 8.70 11.43 -5.37
N ALA A 36 8.92 11.76 -6.65
CA ALA A 36 7.95 11.53 -7.72
C ALA A 36 7.64 10.03 -7.88
N MET A 37 8.68 9.19 -7.85
CA MET A 37 8.53 7.74 -7.96
C MET A 37 7.79 7.15 -6.74
N ALA A 38 8.09 7.62 -5.53
CA ALA A 38 7.39 7.23 -4.32
C ALA A 38 5.91 7.65 -4.37
N GLY A 39 5.61 8.85 -4.89
CA GLY A 39 4.25 9.36 -5.08
C GLY A 39 3.43 8.51 -6.05
N VAL A 40 4.00 8.14 -7.19
CA VAL A 40 3.36 7.23 -8.17
C VAL A 40 3.11 5.86 -7.53
N GLY A 41 4.10 5.35 -6.78
CA GLY A 41 3.98 4.08 -6.05
C GLY A 41 2.86 4.11 -5.01
N PHE A 42 2.80 5.15 -4.20
CA PHE A 42 1.74 5.35 -3.21
C PHE A 42 0.36 5.49 -3.86
N GLY A 43 0.23 6.33 -4.87
CA GLY A 43 -1.04 6.56 -5.57
C GLY A 43 -1.59 5.30 -6.23
N SER A 44 -0.75 4.52 -6.90
CA SER A 44 -1.16 3.26 -7.53
C SER A 44 -1.51 2.18 -6.51
N GLY A 45 -0.77 2.10 -5.40
CA GLY A 45 -1.06 1.20 -4.27
C GLY A 45 -2.40 1.55 -3.61
N PHE A 46 -2.63 2.82 -3.32
CA PHE A 46 -3.87 3.31 -2.73
C PHE A 46 -5.09 3.07 -3.63
N GLN A 47 -4.97 3.39 -4.93
CA GLN A 47 -6.03 3.12 -5.90
C GLN A 47 -6.32 1.62 -6.05
N GLY A 48 -5.27 0.79 -6.04
CA GLY A 48 -5.41 -0.66 -6.05
C GLY A 48 -6.14 -1.18 -4.80
N GLY A 49 -5.84 -0.61 -3.64
CA GLY A 49 -6.51 -0.90 -2.38
C GLY A 49 -8.01 -0.57 -2.43
N ILE A 50 -8.37 0.63 -2.86
CA ILE A 50 -9.78 1.04 -3.02
C ILE A 50 -10.53 0.08 -3.95
N ARG A 51 -9.97 -0.23 -5.11
CA ARG A 51 -10.59 -1.15 -6.08
C ARG A 51 -10.78 -2.57 -5.54
N THR A 52 -9.97 -2.97 -4.59
CA THR A 52 -10.05 -4.30 -3.99
C THR A 52 -11.07 -4.35 -2.85
N VAL A 53 -11.17 -3.30 -2.04
CA VAL A 53 -11.96 -3.29 -0.81
C VAL A 53 -13.39 -2.79 -1.05
N VAL A 54 -13.59 -1.76 -1.87
CA VAL A 54 -14.92 -1.17 -2.10
C VAL A 54 -15.96 -2.16 -2.65
N PRO A 55 -15.63 -3.06 -3.59
CA PRO A 55 -16.61 -4.05 -4.07
C PRO A 55 -17.04 -5.08 -3.04
N LEU A 56 -16.28 -5.26 -1.95
CA LEU A 56 -16.63 -6.19 -0.86
C LEU A 56 -17.71 -5.64 0.05
N ALA A 57 -17.97 -4.32 0.00
CA ALA A 57 -18.99 -3.66 0.81
C ALA A 57 -20.35 -3.68 0.11
N ALA A 58 -21.41 -3.89 0.89
CA ALA A 58 -22.80 -3.73 0.42
C ALA A 58 -23.04 -2.28 -0.07
N ALA A 59 -23.96 -2.10 -1.02
CA ALA A 59 -24.16 -0.81 -1.69
C ALA A 59 -24.40 0.35 -0.70
N HIS A 60 -25.16 0.09 0.38
CA HIS A 60 -25.46 1.09 1.42
C HIS A 60 -24.29 1.39 2.37
N GLN A 61 -23.23 0.56 2.37
CA GLN A 61 -22.06 0.70 3.24
C GLN A 61 -20.85 1.32 2.52
N ARG A 62 -20.89 1.42 1.19
CA ARG A 62 -19.74 1.89 0.38
C ARG A 62 -19.29 3.30 0.74
N ALA A 63 -20.23 4.20 0.99
CA ALA A 63 -19.91 5.58 1.39
C ALA A 63 -19.16 5.61 2.72
N GLY A 64 -19.63 4.88 3.73
CA GLY A 64 -18.98 4.76 5.02
C GLY A 64 -17.59 4.13 4.94
N LEU A 65 -17.43 3.10 4.10
CA LEU A 65 -16.13 2.46 3.87
C LEU A 65 -15.12 3.42 3.22
N VAL A 66 -15.55 4.20 2.23
CA VAL A 66 -14.69 5.21 1.58
C VAL A 66 -14.30 6.29 2.58
N SER A 67 -15.24 6.80 3.38
CA SER A 67 -14.94 7.76 4.45
C SER A 67 -13.93 7.21 5.45
N LEU A 68 -14.08 5.97 5.88
CA LEU A 68 -13.14 5.29 6.77
C LEU A 68 -11.75 5.19 6.15
N LEU A 69 -11.67 4.82 4.86
CA LEU A 69 -10.40 4.77 4.13
C LEU A 69 -9.70 6.13 4.11
N TYR A 70 -10.44 7.21 3.87
CA TYR A 70 -9.87 8.56 3.91
C TYR A 70 -9.39 8.94 5.31
N VAL A 71 -10.18 8.69 6.36
CA VAL A 71 -9.78 8.98 7.75
C VAL A 71 -8.51 8.24 8.12
N VAL A 72 -8.45 6.93 7.83
CA VAL A 72 -7.26 6.10 8.10
C VAL A 72 -6.06 6.61 7.30
N SER A 73 -6.25 7.01 6.04
CA SER A 73 -5.17 7.53 5.20
C SER A 73 -4.64 8.87 5.71
N TYR A 74 -5.53 9.79 6.10
CA TYR A 74 -5.12 11.08 6.68
C TYR A 74 -4.41 10.90 8.02
N LEU A 75 -4.86 10.01 8.88
CA LEU A 75 -4.17 9.69 10.12
C LEU A 75 -2.83 9.00 9.85
N GLY A 76 -2.81 8.06 8.91
CA GLY A 76 -1.59 7.34 8.51
C GLY A 76 -0.50 8.23 7.89
N LEU A 77 -0.88 9.33 7.26
CA LEU A 77 0.05 10.34 6.73
C LEU A 77 0.33 11.45 7.75
N GLY A 78 -0.69 11.95 8.43
CA GLY A 78 -0.60 13.10 9.32
C GLY A 78 0.18 12.80 10.60
N VAL A 79 -0.11 11.69 11.26
CA VAL A 79 0.58 11.34 12.51
C VAL A 79 2.08 11.14 12.29
N PRO A 80 2.55 10.34 11.31
CA PRO A 80 3.97 10.23 11.04
C PRO A 80 4.63 11.55 10.61
N ALA A 81 3.91 12.40 9.85
CA ALA A 81 4.44 13.71 9.44
C ALA A 81 4.69 14.63 10.64
N VAL A 82 3.75 14.67 11.60
CA VAL A 82 3.92 15.44 12.85
C VAL A 82 5.09 14.89 13.66
N LEU A 83 5.21 13.57 13.81
CA LEU A 83 6.32 12.93 14.52
C LEU A 83 7.66 13.20 13.85
N ALA A 84 7.70 13.19 12.50
CA ALA A 84 8.90 13.54 11.74
C ALA A 84 9.29 15.01 11.95
N GLY A 85 8.31 15.93 11.92
CA GLY A 85 8.54 17.35 12.21
C GLY A 85 9.10 17.57 13.61
N PHE A 86 8.54 16.89 14.60
CA PHE A 86 9.05 16.94 15.98
C PHE A 86 10.48 16.37 16.08
N GLY A 87 10.76 15.26 15.38
CA GLY A 87 12.08 14.66 15.30
C GLY A 87 13.14 15.58 14.69
N VAL A 88 12.79 16.35 13.66
CA VAL A 88 13.70 17.34 13.05
C VAL A 88 14.09 18.42 14.05
N VAL A 89 13.12 18.90 14.82
CA VAL A 89 13.32 20.03 15.76
C VAL A 89 14.08 19.60 17.01
N HIS A 90 13.80 18.40 17.55
CA HIS A 90 14.31 17.95 18.84
C HIS A 90 15.29 16.75 18.75
N GLY A 91 15.32 16.06 17.61
CA GLY A 91 16.01 14.78 17.44
C GLY A 91 17.33 14.81 16.66
N GLY A 92 17.97 15.97 16.48
CA GLY A 92 19.28 16.05 15.85
C GLY A 92 19.28 16.44 14.36
N GLY A 93 18.16 16.91 13.82
CA GLY A 93 18.08 17.53 12.50
C GLY A 93 17.47 16.68 11.40
N LEU A 94 17.53 17.19 10.17
CA LEU A 94 16.84 16.65 9.01
C LEU A 94 17.36 15.28 8.56
N ILE A 95 18.67 15.11 8.50
CA ILE A 95 19.31 13.90 7.94
C ILE A 95 18.99 12.65 8.77
N PRO A 96 19.21 12.60 10.10
CA PRO A 96 18.86 11.42 10.89
C PRO A 96 17.34 11.17 10.88
N THR A 97 16.51 12.20 10.99
CA THR A 97 15.06 12.05 10.95
C THR A 97 14.59 11.45 9.62
N THR A 98 15.13 11.91 8.49
CA THR A 98 14.80 11.35 7.16
C THR A 98 15.19 9.88 7.06
N ARG A 99 16.34 9.49 7.60
CA ARG A 99 16.79 8.09 7.60
C ARG A 99 15.86 7.20 8.41
N TYR A 100 15.52 7.59 9.64
CA TYR A 100 14.61 6.82 10.49
C TYR A 100 13.20 6.74 9.91
N TYR A 101 12.68 7.86 9.41
CA TYR A 101 11.38 7.91 8.79
C TYR A 101 11.31 7.07 7.52
N GLY A 102 12.30 7.21 6.63
CA GLY A 102 12.38 6.41 5.41
C GLY A 102 12.52 4.92 5.69
N ALA A 103 13.33 4.53 6.69
CA ALA A 103 13.45 3.14 7.10
C ALA A 103 12.12 2.59 7.64
N ALA A 104 11.37 3.37 8.42
CA ALA A 104 10.05 2.98 8.92
C ALA A 104 9.04 2.79 7.77
N VAL A 105 9.00 3.70 6.80
CA VAL A 105 8.12 3.58 5.63
C VAL A 105 8.48 2.37 4.79
N ILE A 106 9.77 2.13 4.54
CA ILE A 106 10.24 0.94 3.80
C ILE A 106 9.85 -0.34 4.53
N ALA A 107 10.03 -0.39 5.85
CA ALA A 107 9.66 -1.56 6.66
C ALA A 107 8.15 -1.86 6.59
N LEU A 108 7.31 -0.83 6.72
CA LEU A 108 5.85 -0.96 6.61
C LEU A 108 5.43 -1.41 5.20
N ALA A 109 6.02 -0.83 4.16
CA ALA A 109 5.75 -1.22 2.78
C ALA A 109 6.22 -2.65 2.48
N ALA A 110 7.37 -3.08 3.02
CA ALA A 110 7.85 -4.45 2.90
C ALA A 110 6.94 -5.45 3.62
N LEU A 111 6.42 -5.11 4.81
CA LEU A 111 5.43 -5.93 5.52
C LEU A 111 4.13 -6.06 4.72
N ALA A 112 3.65 -4.97 4.12
CA ALA A 112 2.46 -4.99 3.26
C ALA A 112 2.69 -5.86 2.01
N LEU A 113 3.86 -5.76 1.39
CA LEU A 113 4.25 -6.58 0.24
C LEU A 113 4.31 -8.06 0.61
N PHE A 114 4.94 -8.40 1.74
CA PHE A 114 5.02 -9.76 2.24
C PHE A 114 3.64 -10.35 2.54
N GLY A 115 2.77 -9.59 3.20
CA GLY A 115 1.38 -10.00 3.47
C GLY A 115 0.60 -10.27 2.19
N LEU A 116 0.76 -9.43 1.17
CA LEU A 116 0.11 -9.58 -0.13
C LEU A 116 0.62 -10.82 -0.90
N LEU A 117 1.92 -11.07 -0.87
CA LEU A 117 2.53 -12.24 -1.51
C LEU A 117 2.07 -13.54 -0.82
N LYS A 118 2.07 -13.58 0.52
CA LYS A 118 1.61 -14.73 1.30
C LYS A 118 0.15 -15.06 1.00
N ASN A 119 -0.72 -14.06 0.91
CA ASN A 119 -2.14 -14.26 0.63
C ASN A 119 -2.39 -14.76 -0.81
N ARG A 120 -1.52 -14.44 -1.76
CA ARG A 120 -1.58 -14.98 -3.13
C ARG A 120 -1.27 -16.47 -3.17
N HIS A 121 -0.28 -16.92 -2.41
CA HIS A 121 0.06 -18.36 -2.34
C HIS A 121 -1.06 -19.16 -1.68
N GLY A 122 -1.75 -18.63 -0.68
CA GLY A 122 -2.90 -19.28 -0.04
C GLY A 122 -4.08 -19.48 -1.00
N ARG A 123 -4.36 -18.52 -1.88
CA ARG A 123 -5.46 -18.63 -2.87
C ARG A 123 -5.15 -19.55 -4.05
N ALA A 124 -3.88 -19.75 -4.38
CA ALA A 124 -3.47 -20.69 -5.44
C ALA A 124 -3.52 -22.17 -4.98
N ALA A 125 -3.59 -22.41 -3.67
CA ALA A 125 -3.64 -23.75 -3.09
C ALA A 125 -5.07 -24.26 -2.84
N GLU A 126 -6.12 -23.45 -3.09
CA GLU A 126 -7.52 -23.90 -3.00
C GLU A 126 -7.91 -24.62 -4.30
N PRO A 127 -8.10 -25.95 -4.28
CA PRO A 127 -8.55 -26.69 -5.46
C PRO A 127 -9.89 -26.12 -5.92
N ALA A 128 -10.03 -25.87 -7.22
CA ALA A 128 -11.29 -25.48 -7.83
C ALA A 128 -12.39 -26.45 -7.32
N ALA A 129 -13.35 -25.90 -6.58
CA ALA A 129 -14.49 -26.68 -6.11
C ALA A 129 -15.07 -27.44 -7.30
N ALA A 130 -15.16 -28.77 -7.17
CA ALA A 130 -15.72 -29.63 -8.18
C ALA A 130 -17.10 -29.10 -8.60
N PRO A 131 -17.41 -29.09 -9.91
CA PRO A 131 -18.73 -28.63 -10.36
C PRO A 131 -19.81 -29.44 -9.66
N ALA A 132 -20.78 -28.76 -9.08
CA ALA A 132 -21.94 -29.38 -8.45
C ALA A 132 -22.57 -30.38 -9.44
N PRO A 133 -22.96 -31.60 -8.98
CA PRO A 133 -23.59 -32.56 -9.85
C PRO A 133 -24.84 -31.95 -10.50
N ALA A 134 -24.89 -32.02 -11.82
CA ALA A 134 -26.03 -31.57 -12.61
C ALA A 134 -27.31 -32.22 -12.04
N HIS A 135 -28.21 -31.37 -11.54
CA HIS A 135 -29.53 -31.79 -11.16
C HIS A 135 -30.20 -32.34 -12.42
N THR A 136 -30.23 -33.65 -12.56
CA THR A 136 -31.07 -34.33 -13.56
C THR A 136 -32.51 -33.96 -13.23
N ILE A 137 -33.06 -33.05 -14.01
CA ILE A 137 -34.50 -32.80 -14.02
C ILE A 137 -35.10 -34.11 -14.61
N ASP A 138 -35.59 -34.97 -13.72
CA ASP A 138 -36.45 -36.08 -14.10
C ASP A 138 -37.71 -35.49 -14.72
N LYS A 139 -37.84 -35.60 -16.06
CA LYS A 139 -39.04 -35.38 -16.80
C LYS A 139 -39.85 -36.69 -16.74
N SER A 140 -40.58 -36.88 -15.70
CA SER A 140 -41.66 -37.88 -15.68
C SER A 140 -43.03 -37.18 -15.55
N VAL A 141 -43.73 -37.18 -16.73
CA VAL A 141 -45.17 -37.07 -16.99
C VAL A 141 -45.77 -35.67 -16.78
#